data_9a74edcf08b7bfe7e951697014843662
#
_entry.id   9a74edcf08b7bfe7e951697014843662
#
_cell.length_a   1.000
_cell.length_b   1.000
_cell.length_c   1.000
_cell.angle_alpha   90.00
_cell.angle_beta   90.00
_cell.angle_gamma   90.00
#
_symmetry.space_group_name_H-M   'P 1'
#
loop_
_entity.id
_entity.type
_entity.pdbx_description
1 polymer ?
#
loop_
_entity_poly.entity_id
_entity_poly.type
_entity_poly.pdbx_seq_one_letter_code
_entity_poly.pdbx_strand_id
1 'polypeptide(L)'
;MVGCLGDDEFGARLRAGLAAEGADVAGLRAIPGAVSGLALITVDPAGENSIAVAPGANGLAGAAEVAAAFAEPCDVLVLSAEVPAAALAAALRQARAARVRTVLNLAPVPGEAAALLAEGPDWLVVNAQEAAAVAGQPADGVPDDPARAQAIAASLAKGPAGGQVVVTLGAAGAVLAGPPGTAVVPGFVVTAVDTVGAGDAFVGALAVALASGVDPVAAVTAACAAGAAATTRRGAQEGLPRPADVLAATGFSWPA
;
A
#
# COMPACT_ATOMS: atom_id res chain seq x y z
N MET A 1 3.86 9.33 10.82
CA MET A 1 4.68 8.44 9.97
C MET A 1 5.80 7.84 10.79
N VAL A 2 6.06 6.53 10.65
CA VAL A 2 7.11 5.82 11.40
C VAL A 2 8.00 5.06 10.41
N GLY A 3 9.31 5.07 10.63
CA GLY A 3 10.28 4.40 9.76
C GLY A 3 11.70 4.87 9.98
N CYS A 4 12.63 4.33 9.19
CA CYS A 4 14.04 4.71 9.21
C CYS A 4 14.42 5.53 7.98
N LEU A 5 15.23 6.55 8.18
CA LEU A 5 15.82 7.37 7.14
C LEU A 5 17.34 7.24 7.19
N GLY A 6 18.01 7.45 6.07
CA GLY A 6 19.45 7.66 6.06
C GLY A 6 19.84 8.98 6.73
N ASP A 7 21.08 9.02 7.22
CA ASP A 7 21.71 10.25 7.70
C ASP A 7 22.37 10.98 6.51
N ASP A 8 21.54 11.31 5.51
CA ASP A 8 21.93 11.88 4.24
C ASP A 8 20.93 12.95 3.76
N GLU A 9 21.23 13.61 2.64
CA GLU A 9 20.37 14.64 2.05
C GLU A 9 19.01 14.10 1.64
N PHE A 10 18.92 12.83 1.21
CA PHE A 10 17.65 12.22 0.83
C PHE A 10 16.75 12.01 2.05
N GLY A 11 17.31 11.53 3.18
CA GLY A 11 16.58 11.39 4.43
C GLY A 11 16.07 12.73 4.96
N ALA A 12 16.89 13.78 4.88
CA ALA A 12 16.49 15.13 5.27
C ALA A 12 15.34 15.66 4.39
N ARG A 13 15.43 15.48 3.06
CA ARG A 13 14.37 15.88 2.11
C ARG A 13 13.07 15.12 2.32
N LEU A 14 13.12 13.79 2.53
CA LEU A 14 11.94 12.98 2.78
C LEU A 14 11.22 13.42 4.05
N ARG A 15 11.95 13.64 5.14
CA ARG A 15 11.39 14.17 6.39
C ARG A 15 10.72 15.54 6.19
N ALA A 16 11.42 16.46 5.52
CA ALA A 16 10.90 17.80 5.27
C ALA A 16 9.65 17.77 4.38
N GLY A 17 9.63 16.93 3.33
CA GLY A 17 8.48 16.75 2.44
C GLY A 17 7.25 16.24 3.19
N LEU A 18 7.40 15.20 3.99
CA LEU A 18 6.30 14.65 4.79
C LEU A 18 5.77 15.67 5.81
N ALA A 19 6.66 16.41 6.48
CA ALA A 19 6.25 17.44 7.42
C ALA A 19 5.52 18.60 6.73
N ALA A 20 5.94 19.00 5.52
CA ALA A 20 5.27 20.03 4.73
C ALA A 20 3.84 19.63 4.31
N GLU A 21 3.58 18.35 4.12
CA GLU A 21 2.24 17.81 3.86
C GLU A 21 1.42 17.57 5.15
N GLY A 22 1.93 17.96 6.31
CA GLY A 22 1.23 17.88 7.59
C GLY A 22 1.33 16.52 8.29
N ALA A 23 2.16 15.60 7.80
CA ALA A 23 2.39 14.33 8.48
C ALA A 23 3.24 14.55 9.75
N ASP A 24 2.85 13.91 10.86
CA ASP A 24 3.73 13.82 12.02
C ASP A 24 4.93 12.92 11.68
N VAL A 25 6.12 13.49 11.82
CA VAL A 25 7.41 12.87 11.50
C VAL A 25 8.22 12.50 12.73
N ALA A 26 7.65 12.60 13.94
CA ALA A 26 8.35 12.28 15.19
C ALA A 26 8.83 10.81 15.24
N GLY A 27 8.07 9.91 14.62
CA GLY A 27 8.41 8.48 14.52
C GLY A 27 9.44 8.15 13.42
N LEU A 28 9.90 9.11 12.64
CA LEU A 28 10.96 8.88 11.65
C LEU A 28 12.34 8.98 12.32
N ARG A 29 13.15 7.95 12.23
CA ARG A 29 14.46 7.88 12.84
C ARG A 29 15.56 7.93 11.79
N ALA A 30 16.41 8.97 11.81
CA ALA A 30 17.63 9.00 11.02
C ALA A 30 18.67 8.05 11.64
N ILE A 31 19.24 7.17 10.82
CA ILE A 31 20.19 6.14 11.25
C ILE A 31 21.61 6.64 10.95
N PRO A 32 22.43 6.93 11.97
CA PRO A 32 23.80 7.42 11.76
C PRO A 32 24.61 6.49 10.86
N GLY A 33 25.21 7.05 9.81
CA GLY A 33 26.04 6.33 8.86
C GLY A 33 25.29 5.42 7.87
N ALA A 34 23.97 5.34 7.94
CA ALA A 34 23.18 4.64 6.92
C ALA A 34 22.81 5.59 5.77
N VAL A 35 22.59 5.01 4.58
CA VAL A 35 22.04 5.73 3.42
C VAL A 35 20.53 5.51 3.35
N SER A 36 19.82 6.50 2.82
CA SER A 36 18.37 6.35 2.54
C SER A 36 18.12 5.26 1.50
N GLY A 37 16.96 4.61 1.58
CA GLY A 37 16.51 3.69 0.54
C GLY A 37 16.33 4.40 -0.80
N LEU A 38 16.71 3.74 -1.88
CA LEU A 38 16.66 4.28 -3.25
C LEU A 38 16.02 3.25 -4.18
N ALA A 39 15.19 3.73 -5.09
CA ALA A 39 14.69 2.98 -6.22
C ALA A 39 15.24 3.61 -7.53
N LEU A 40 15.96 2.82 -8.31
CA LEU A 40 16.41 3.20 -9.65
C LEU A 40 15.40 2.66 -10.65
N ILE A 41 14.66 3.56 -11.28
CA ILE A 41 13.59 3.23 -12.22
C ILE A 41 14.12 3.48 -13.63
N THR A 42 14.20 2.42 -14.43
CA THR A 42 14.52 2.51 -15.86
C THR A 42 13.24 2.28 -16.65
N VAL A 43 12.93 3.23 -17.52
CA VAL A 43 11.76 3.13 -18.42
C VAL A 43 12.26 2.96 -19.83
N ASP A 44 11.81 1.93 -20.53
CA ASP A 44 12.17 1.68 -21.92
C ASP A 44 11.31 2.51 -22.89
N PRO A 45 11.65 2.53 -24.21
CA PRO A 45 10.86 3.26 -25.20
C PRO A 45 9.42 2.78 -25.38
N ALA A 46 9.08 1.56 -24.93
CA ALA A 46 7.72 1.03 -24.95
C ALA A 46 6.91 1.46 -23.69
N GLY A 47 7.57 2.12 -22.72
CA GLY A 47 6.94 2.55 -21.47
C GLY A 47 7.00 1.50 -20.36
N GLU A 48 7.65 0.36 -20.59
CA GLU A 48 7.86 -0.67 -19.57
C GLU A 48 8.92 -0.21 -18.57
N ASN A 49 8.66 -0.44 -17.28
CA ASN A 49 9.60 -0.07 -16.24
C ASN A 49 10.32 -1.28 -15.65
N SER A 50 11.58 -1.07 -15.27
CA SER A 50 12.39 -1.99 -14.47
C SER A 50 12.90 -1.24 -13.26
N ILE A 51 12.70 -1.78 -12.05
CA ILE A 51 13.00 -1.11 -10.79
C ILE A 51 14.06 -1.91 -10.03
N ALA A 52 15.20 -1.30 -9.78
CA ALA A 52 16.22 -1.83 -8.88
C ALA A 52 16.12 -1.10 -7.53
N VAL A 53 15.83 -1.84 -6.46
CA VAL A 53 15.64 -1.29 -5.11
C VAL A 53 16.88 -1.56 -4.26
N ALA A 54 17.43 -0.50 -3.66
CA ALA A 54 18.38 -0.57 -2.57
C ALA A 54 17.66 -0.16 -1.28
N PRO A 55 17.38 -1.08 -0.35
CA PRO A 55 16.53 -0.79 0.83
C PRO A 55 17.13 0.25 1.78
N GLY A 56 18.46 0.37 1.84
CA GLY A 56 19.11 1.34 2.70
C GLY A 56 18.61 1.28 4.15
N ALA A 57 18.31 2.44 4.72
CA ALA A 57 17.80 2.55 6.09
C ALA A 57 16.46 1.85 6.32
N ASN A 58 15.62 1.65 5.29
CA ASN A 58 14.37 0.90 5.44
C ASN A 58 14.62 -0.51 5.97
N GLY A 59 15.71 -1.16 5.54
CA GLY A 59 16.13 -2.48 6.01
C GLY A 59 16.54 -2.54 7.48
N LEU A 60 16.65 -1.41 8.17
CA LEU A 60 17.03 -1.31 9.58
C LEU A 60 15.83 -1.04 10.51
N ALA A 61 14.62 -0.96 9.96
CA ALA A 61 13.42 -0.84 10.77
C ALA A 61 13.21 -2.09 11.64
N GLY A 62 12.88 -1.87 12.91
CA GLY A 62 12.79 -2.96 13.88
C GLY A 62 11.91 -2.62 15.09
N ALA A 63 12.29 -3.12 16.25
CA ALA A 63 11.50 -3.00 17.49
C ALA A 63 11.24 -1.55 17.90
N ALA A 64 12.18 -0.63 17.64
CA ALA A 64 12.02 0.78 17.99
C ALA A 64 10.91 1.43 17.14
N GLU A 65 10.87 1.14 15.84
CA GLU A 65 9.83 1.63 14.92
C GLU A 65 8.48 1.01 15.26
N VAL A 66 8.43 -0.28 15.60
CA VAL A 66 7.18 -0.92 16.06
C VAL A 66 6.67 -0.23 17.33
N ALA A 67 7.53 0.02 18.31
CA ALA A 67 7.12 0.72 19.54
C ALA A 67 6.62 2.15 19.24
N ALA A 68 7.31 2.88 18.35
CA ALA A 68 6.92 4.22 17.95
C ALA A 68 5.56 4.26 17.23
N ALA A 69 5.21 3.22 16.46
CA ALA A 69 3.91 3.13 15.77
C ALA A 69 2.71 3.04 16.73
N PHE A 70 2.94 2.66 17.98
CA PHE A 70 1.90 2.53 19.00
C PHE A 70 2.10 3.51 20.18
N ALA A 71 2.95 4.53 20.01
CA ALA A 71 3.15 5.56 21.03
C ALA A 71 1.90 6.43 21.22
N GLU A 72 1.14 6.65 20.16
CA GLU A 72 -0.12 7.36 20.17
C GLU A 72 -1.25 6.47 19.62
N PRO A 73 -2.50 6.68 20.05
CA PRO A 73 -3.64 5.96 19.50
C PRO A 73 -3.78 6.17 17.99
N CYS A 74 -4.12 5.10 17.27
CA CYS A 74 -4.45 5.17 15.84
C CYS A 74 -5.62 4.24 15.51
N ASP A 75 -6.43 4.63 14.52
CA ASP A 75 -7.59 3.85 14.07
C ASP A 75 -7.17 2.76 13.08
N VAL A 76 -6.18 3.05 12.24
CA VAL A 76 -5.67 2.16 11.20
C VAL A 76 -4.16 2.22 11.15
N LEU A 77 -3.51 1.06 11.19
CA LEU A 77 -2.08 0.89 10.96
C LEU A 77 -1.83 0.41 9.54
N VAL A 78 -1.18 1.23 8.72
CA VAL A 78 -0.73 0.85 7.39
C VAL A 78 0.70 0.33 7.46
N LEU A 79 0.93 -0.83 6.87
CA LEU A 79 2.22 -1.52 6.80
C LEU A 79 2.64 -1.72 5.34
N SER A 80 3.85 -1.30 4.98
CA SER A 80 4.47 -1.55 3.67
C SER A 80 5.53 -2.64 3.77
N ALA A 81 5.53 -3.59 2.83
CA ALA A 81 6.51 -4.69 2.80
C ALA A 81 7.92 -4.25 2.34
N GLU A 82 8.19 -2.95 2.31
CA GLU A 82 9.52 -2.40 2.05
C GLU A 82 10.44 -2.36 3.29
N VAL A 83 9.94 -2.85 4.43
CA VAL A 83 10.70 -2.98 5.67
C VAL A 83 10.83 -4.45 6.07
N PRO A 84 11.74 -4.81 7.00
CA PRO A 84 11.97 -6.21 7.38
C PRO A 84 10.70 -6.93 7.84
N ALA A 85 10.48 -8.14 7.33
CA ALA A 85 9.33 -8.99 7.65
C ALA A 85 9.16 -9.22 9.17
N ALA A 86 10.27 -9.28 9.92
CA ALA A 86 10.24 -9.42 11.37
C ALA A 86 9.57 -8.21 12.06
N ALA A 87 9.83 -6.99 11.57
CA ALA A 87 9.19 -5.77 12.08
C ALA A 87 7.70 -5.75 11.75
N LEU A 88 7.32 -6.12 10.53
CA LEU A 88 5.92 -6.24 10.11
C LEU A 88 5.15 -7.26 10.95
N ALA A 89 5.72 -8.45 11.15
CA ALA A 89 5.10 -9.48 11.98
C ALA A 89 4.92 -9.02 13.43
N ALA A 90 5.91 -8.33 14.01
CA ALA A 90 5.79 -7.75 15.34
C ALA A 90 4.70 -6.67 15.40
N ALA A 91 4.62 -5.79 14.39
CA ALA A 91 3.60 -4.75 14.30
C ALA A 91 2.19 -5.35 14.17
N LEU A 92 1.99 -6.39 13.35
CA LEU A 92 0.70 -7.09 13.22
C LEU A 92 0.25 -7.73 14.54
N ARG A 93 1.18 -8.40 15.26
CA ARG A 93 0.86 -8.95 16.59
C ARG A 93 0.48 -7.87 17.61
N GLN A 94 1.20 -6.76 17.63
CA GLN A 94 0.92 -5.65 18.53
C GLN A 94 -0.39 -4.94 18.18
N ALA A 95 -0.68 -4.74 16.89
CA ALA A 95 -1.95 -4.18 16.42
C ALA A 95 -3.14 -5.04 16.86
N ARG A 96 -3.03 -6.36 16.73
CA ARG A 96 -4.06 -7.30 17.21
C ARG A 96 -4.29 -7.17 18.72
N ALA A 97 -3.20 -7.09 19.51
CA ALA A 97 -3.31 -6.90 20.96
C ALA A 97 -3.94 -5.56 21.34
N ALA A 98 -3.65 -4.51 20.58
CA ALA A 98 -4.19 -3.16 20.76
C ALA A 98 -5.58 -2.96 20.10
N ARG A 99 -6.07 -3.92 19.33
CA ARG A 99 -7.32 -3.84 18.53
C ARG A 99 -7.29 -2.71 17.50
N VAL A 100 -6.12 -2.43 16.95
CA VAL A 100 -5.92 -1.48 15.84
C VAL A 100 -6.11 -2.22 14.53
N ARG A 101 -6.93 -1.67 13.64
CA ARG A 101 -7.15 -2.24 12.30
C ARG A 101 -5.88 -2.13 11.47
N THR A 102 -5.54 -3.20 10.73
CA THR A 102 -4.32 -3.27 9.93
C THR A 102 -4.60 -3.32 8.44
N VAL A 103 -3.81 -2.59 7.66
CA VAL A 103 -3.72 -2.67 6.20
C VAL A 103 -2.28 -3.04 5.85
N LEU A 104 -2.06 -4.25 5.34
CA LEU A 104 -0.76 -4.70 4.87
C LEU A 104 -0.70 -4.55 3.34
N ASN A 105 0.09 -3.59 2.86
CA ASN A 105 0.51 -3.51 1.46
C ASN A 105 1.72 -4.44 1.26
N LEU A 106 1.48 -5.61 0.66
CA LEU A 106 2.50 -6.66 0.50
C LEU A 106 3.25 -6.48 -0.84
N ALA A 107 3.83 -5.32 -1.02
CA ALA A 107 4.61 -4.87 -2.16
C ALA A 107 5.98 -4.34 -1.68
N PRO A 108 7.11 -4.93 -2.16
CA PRO A 108 7.19 -6.20 -2.90
C PRO A 108 6.85 -7.43 -2.04
N VAL A 109 6.55 -8.56 -2.66
CA VAL A 109 6.28 -9.80 -1.92
C VAL A 109 7.58 -10.34 -1.34
N PRO A 110 7.75 -10.37 -0.01
CA PRO A 110 8.97 -10.91 0.61
C PRO A 110 8.97 -12.44 0.62
N GLY A 111 10.14 -13.04 0.79
CA GLY A 111 10.27 -14.50 0.90
C GLY A 111 9.47 -15.08 2.08
N GLU A 112 9.27 -14.30 3.13
CA GLU A 112 8.52 -14.64 4.34
C GLU A 112 7.01 -14.34 4.25
N ALA A 113 6.46 -14.06 3.06
CA ALA A 113 5.07 -13.66 2.86
C ALA A 113 4.07 -14.60 3.55
N ALA A 114 4.28 -15.92 3.48
CA ALA A 114 3.41 -16.89 4.14
C ALA A 114 3.38 -16.71 5.67
N ALA A 115 4.54 -16.42 6.30
CA ALA A 115 4.61 -16.17 7.72
C ALA A 115 3.94 -14.84 8.12
N LEU A 116 4.06 -13.80 7.29
CA LEU A 116 3.38 -12.53 7.51
C LEU A 116 1.85 -12.69 7.41
N LEU A 117 1.37 -13.42 6.42
CA LEU A 117 -0.06 -13.68 6.25
C LEU A 117 -0.64 -14.52 7.39
N ALA A 118 0.16 -15.42 7.99
CA ALA A 118 -0.23 -16.18 9.16
C ALA A 118 -0.42 -15.30 10.42
N GLU A 119 0.15 -14.10 10.45
CA GLU A 119 -0.14 -13.12 11.50
C GLU A 119 -1.54 -12.49 11.35
N GLY A 120 -2.23 -12.70 10.23
CA GLY A 120 -3.62 -12.34 9.99
C GLY A 120 -3.86 -10.82 9.94
N PRO A 121 -3.36 -10.10 8.92
CA PRO A 121 -3.74 -8.71 8.71
C PRO A 121 -5.24 -8.59 8.44
N ASP A 122 -5.89 -7.50 8.92
CA ASP A 122 -7.31 -7.29 8.66
C ASP A 122 -7.57 -7.02 7.16
N TRP A 123 -6.65 -6.30 6.52
CA TRP A 123 -6.67 -6.00 5.10
C TRP A 123 -5.32 -6.33 4.47
N LEU A 124 -5.34 -7.12 3.41
CA LEU A 124 -4.21 -7.39 2.53
C LEU A 124 -4.43 -6.65 1.21
N VAL A 125 -3.47 -5.83 0.80
CA VAL A 125 -3.47 -5.15 -0.51
C VAL A 125 -2.27 -5.66 -1.32
N VAL A 126 -2.55 -6.14 -2.52
CA VAL A 126 -1.57 -6.64 -3.49
C VAL A 126 -2.00 -6.25 -4.90
N ASN A 127 -1.06 -6.14 -5.84
CA ASN A 127 -1.41 -6.09 -7.25
C ASN A 127 -1.63 -7.51 -7.81
N ALA A 128 -2.05 -7.60 -9.08
CA ALA A 128 -2.34 -8.88 -9.72
C ALA A 128 -1.13 -9.83 -9.77
N GLN A 129 0.06 -9.31 -10.00
CA GLN A 129 1.30 -10.11 -10.06
C GLN A 129 1.70 -10.60 -8.66
N GLU A 130 1.63 -9.72 -7.68
CA GLU A 130 1.89 -10.05 -6.27
C GLU A 130 0.90 -11.08 -5.73
N ALA A 131 -0.39 -10.91 -6.06
CA ALA A 131 -1.43 -11.87 -5.70
C ALA A 131 -1.14 -13.28 -6.25
N ALA A 132 -0.75 -13.36 -7.52
CA ALA A 132 -0.36 -14.63 -8.13
C ALA A 132 0.89 -15.23 -7.46
N ALA A 133 1.91 -14.42 -7.19
CA ALA A 133 3.12 -14.87 -6.50
C ALA A 133 2.80 -15.43 -5.10
N VAL A 134 1.99 -14.71 -4.31
CA VAL A 134 1.54 -15.16 -2.99
C VAL A 134 0.73 -16.46 -3.06
N ALA A 135 -0.08 -16.62 -4.11
CA ALA A 135 -0.88 -17.83 -4.33
C ALA A 135 -0.07 -18.99 -4.94
N GLY A 136 1.22 -18.81 -5.24
CA GLY A 136 2.05 -19.82 -5.91
C GLY A 136 1.60 -20.12 -7.33
N GLN A 137 1.02 -19.16 -8.03
CA GLN A 137 0.49 -19.28 -9.39
C GLN A 137 1.31 -18.45 -10.39
N PRO A 138 1.31 -18.81 -11.69
CA PRO A 138 1.89 -17.96 -12.72
C PRO A 138 1.20 -16.57 -12.74
N ALA A 139 2.00 -15.52 -12.92
CA ALA A 139 1.48 -14.15 -12.96
C ALA A 139 0.87 -13.77 -14.32
N ASP A 140 1.20 -14.52 -15.37
CA ASP A 140 0.79 -14.22 -16.75
C ASP A 140 -0.73 -14.17 -16.90
N GLY A 141 -1.25 -13.07 -17.45
CA GLY A 141 -2.67 -12.86 -17.75
C GLY A 141 -3.57 -12.54 -16.55
N VAL A 142 -3.05 -12.47 -15.31
CA VAL A 142 -3.90 -12.11 -14.14
C VAL A 142 -4.43 -10.68 -14.23
N PRO A 143 -3.66 -9.68 -14.67
CA PRO A 143 -4.17 -8.31 -14.80
C PRO A 143 -5.35 -8.18 -15.77
N ASP A 144 -5.40 -9.04 -16.80
CA ASP A 144 -6.38 -8.99 -17.87
C ASP A 144 -7.58 -9.91 -17.64
N ASP A 145 -7.55 -10.71 -16.57
CA ASP A 145 -8.62 -11.65 -16.22
C ASP A 145 -9.17 -11.39 -14.81
N PRO A 146 -10.20 -10.54 -14.67
CA PRO A 146 -10.85 -10.27 -13.40
C PRO A 146 -11.40 -11.51 -12.69
N ALA A 147 -11.86 -12.53 -13.43
CA ALA A 147 -12.37 -13.76 -12.84
C ALA A 147 -11.25 -14.57 -12.16
N ARG A 148 -10.08 -14.62 -12.79
CA ARG A 148 -8.90 -15.24 -12.21
C ARG A 148 -8.42 -14.46 -10.97
N ALA A 149 -8.39 -13.13 -11.04
CA ALA A 149 -8.07 -12.28 -9.89
C ALA A 149 -9.05 -12.51 -8.72
N GLN A 150 -10.35 -12.66 -9.02
CA GLN A 150 -11.37 -13.01 -8.01
C GLN A 150 -11.10 -14.37 -7.36
N ALA A 151 -10.75 -15.37 -8.15
CA ALA A 151 -10.45 -16.71 -7.63
C ALA A 151 -9.23 -16.68 -6.70
N ILE A 152 -8.16 -15.95 -7.08
CA ILE A 152 -6.97 -15.77 -6.26
C ILE A 152 -7.31 -15.02 -4.97
N ALA A 153 -7.99 -13.87 -5.06
CA ALA A 153 -8.40 -13.08 -3.90
C ALA A 153 -9.24 -13.90 -2.92
N ALA A 154 -10.23 -14.65 -3.43
CA ALA A 154 -11.08 -15.51 -2.62
C ALA A 154 -10.30 -16.65 -1.95
N SER A 155 -9.27 -17.19 -2.61
CA SER A 155 -8.39 -18.21 -2.04
C SER A 155 -7.55 -17.63 -0.91
N LEU A 156 -6.97 -16.46 -1.11
CA LEU A 156 -6.16 -15.77 -0.09
C LEU A 156 -6.99 -15.37 1.13
N ALA A 157 -8.22 -14.89 0.93
CA ALA A 157 -9.13 -14.51 2.01
C ALA A 157 -9.58 -15.71 2.86
N LYS A 158 -9.65 -16.91 2.28
CA LYS A 158 -9.95 -18.16 3.02
C LYS A 158 -8.72 -18.75 3.72
N GLY A 159 -7.53 -18.29 3.35
CA GLY A 159 -6.27 -18.76 3.89
C GLY A 159 -5.90 -18.09 5.23
N PRO A 160 -4.62 -18.16 5.61
CA PRO A 160 -4.13 -17.61 6.88
C PRO A 160 -4.35 -16.10 7.02
N ALA A 161 -4.47 -15.36 5.92
CA ALA A 161 -4.76 -13.92 5.96
C ALA A 161 -6.10 -13.62 6.65
N GLY A 162 -7.12 -14.48 6.47
CA GLY A 162 -8.39 -14.47 7.23
C GLY A 162 -9.23 -13.18 7.19
N GLY A 163 -8.73 -12.13 6.56
CA GLY A 163 -9.32 -10.80 6.50
C GLY A 163 -9.88 -10.44 5.12
N GLN A 164 -9.91 -9.15 4.84
CA GLN A 164 -10.23 -8.61 3.52
C GLN A 164 -8.99 -8.66 2.63
N VAL A 165 -9.13 -9.14 1.41
CA VAL A 165 -8.06 -9.15 0.39
C VAL A 165 -8.48 -8.26 -0.76
N VAL A 166 -7.63 -7.31 -1.10
CA VAL A 166 -7.80 -6.42 -2.24
C VAL A 166 -6.71 -6.73 -3.27
N VAL A 167 -7.12 -7.09 -4.47
CA VAL A 167 -6.22 -7.25 -5.62
C VAL A 167 -6.45 -6.10 -6.58
N THR A 168 -5.47 -5.22 -6.74
CA THR A 168 -5.55 -4.10 -7.68
C THR A 168 -5.25 -4.57 -9.10
N LEU A 169 -6.04 -4.07 -10.08
CA LEU A 169 -6.00 -4.44 -11.49
C LEU A 169 -5.70 -3.23 -12.40
N GLY A 170 -4.97 -2.24 -11.89
CA GLY A 170 -4.65 -1.01 -12.62
C GLY A 170 -5.91 -0.30 -13.12
N ALA A 171 -6.00 -0.02 -14.40
CA ALA A 171 -7.14 0.67 -15.00
C ALA A 171 -8.47 -0.09 -14.86
N ALA A 172 -8.45 -1.40 -14.68
CA ALA A 172 -9.65 -2.21 -14.47
C ALA A 172 -10.26 -2.06 -13.06
N GLY A 173 -9.55 -1.42 -12.13
CA GLY A 173 -10.01 -1.20 -10.76
C GLY A 173 -9.44 -2.21 -9.77
N ALA A 174 -10.29 -2.87 -8.99
CA ALA A 174 -9.84 -3.82 -7.98
C ALA A 174 -10.87 -4.95 -7.74
N VAL A 175 -10.39 -6.05 -7.20
CA VAL A 175 -11.20 -7.11 -6.63
C VAL A 175 -11.07 -7.05 -5.12
N LEU A 176 -12.19 -7.08 -4.42
CA LEU A 176 -12.29 -7.25 -2.99
C LEU A 176 -12.80 -8.66 -2.69
N ALA A 177 -12.16 -9.40 -1.80
CA ALA A 177 -12.62 -10.69 -1.30
C ALA A 177 -12.46 -10.77 0.22
N GLY A 178 -13.43 -11.37 0.88
CA GLY A 178 -13.50 -11.50 2.33
C GLY A 178 -14.94 -11.50 2.79
N PRO A 179 -15.24 -11.55 4.10
CA PRO A 179 -16.62 -11.42 4.55
C PRO A 179 -17.24 -10.07 4.15
N PRO A 180 -18.46 -10.04 3.54
CA PRO A 180 -19.38 -11.18 3.34
C PRO A 180 -19.22 -11.92 2.00
N GLY A 181 -18.26 -11.61 1.15
CA GLY A 181 -18.09 -12.25 -0.15
C GLY A 181 -17.02 -11.61 -1.03
N THR A 182 -17.22 -11.67 -2.34
CA THR A 182 -16.30 -11.10 -3.32
C THR A 182 -17.04 -10.05 -4.16
N ALA A 183 -16.37 -8.91 -4.40
CA ALA A 183 -16.87 -7.83 -5.25
C ALA A 183 -15.80 -7.41 -6.25
N VAL A 184 -16.23 -7.02 -7.45
CA VAL A 184 -15.39 -6.29 -8.41
C VAL A 184 -15.74 -4.82 -8.31
N VAL A 185 -14.75 -4.00 -8.04
CA VAL A 185 -14.87 -2.54 -8.00
C VAL A 185 -14.25 -1.99 -9.28
N PRO A 186 -15.02 -1.38 -10.17
CA PRO A 186 -14.52 -0.89 -11.43
C PRO A 186 -13.53 0.27 -11.21
N GLY A 187 -12.57 0.40 -12.11
CA GLY A 187 -11.67 1.54 -12.16
C GLY A 187 -12.36 2.80 -12.68
N PHE A 188 -11.72 3.94 -12.48
CA PHE A 188 -12.15 5.22 -13.03
C PHE A 188 -11.42 5.50 -14.34
N VAL A 189 -12.17 5.94 -15.35
CA VAL A 189 -11.58 6.29 -16.65
C VAL A 189 -10.92 7.66 -16.56
N VAL A 190 -9.60 7.67 -16.68
CA VAL A 190 -8.77 8.89 -16.65
C VAL A 190 -7.73 8.85 -17.78
N THR A 191 -7.15 9.99 -18.12
CA THR A 191 -5.98 10.03 -19.01
C THR A 191 -4.71 9.91 -18.16
N ALA A 192 -4.13 8.71 -18.13
CA ALA A 192 -2.92 8.46 -17.38
C ALA A 192 -1.70 9.16 -18.02
N VAL A 193 -0.86 9.75 -17.15
CA VAL A 193 0.40 10.41 -17.50
C VAL A 193 1.59 9.66 -16.88
N ASP A 194 1.43 9.20 -15.62
CA ASP A 194 2.45 8.50 -14.85
C ASP A 194 1.75 7.60 -13.83
N THR A 195 2.16 6.34 -13.73
CA THR A 195 1.53 5.39 -12.80
C THR A 195 2.29 5.22 -11.47
N VAL A 196 3.43 5.90 -11.32
CA VAL A 196 4.22 5.87 -10.09
C VAL A 196 3.43 6.50 -8.94
N GLY A 197 3.40 5.83 -7.78
CA GLY A 197 2.66 6.30 -6.60
C GLY A 197 1.14 6.01 -6.62
N ALA A 198 0.59 5.44 -7.70
CA ALA A 198 -0.85 5.12 -7.75
C ALA A 198 -1.25 4.08 -6.69
N GLY A 199 -0.39 3.09 -6.43
CA GLY A 199 -0.58 2.11 -5.37
C GLY A 199 -0.55 2.75 -3.97
N ASP A 200 0.35 3.70 -3.75
CA ASP A 200 0.47 4.41 -2.48
C ASP A 200 -0.75 5.29 -2.23
N ALA A 201 -1.22 6.01 -3.27
CA ALA A 201 -2.46 6.78 -3.22
C ALA A 201 -3.68 5.88 -2.92
N PHE A 202 -3.74 4.70 -3.55
CA PHE A 202 -4.78 3.70 -3.28
C PHE A 202 -4.76 3.27 -1.80
N VAL A 203 -3.61 2.85 -1.29
CA VAL A 203 -3.47 2.35 0.10
C VAL A 203 -3.77 3.45 1.12
N GLY A 204 -3.26 4.66 0.89
CA GLY A 204 -3.53 5.81 1.76
C GLY A 204 -5.02 6.15 1.81
N ALA A 205 -5.68 6.21 0.65
CA ALA A 205 -7.11 6.46 0.53
C ALA A 205 -7.95 5.35 1.18
N LEU A 206 -7.58 4.08 0.99
CA LEU A 206 -8.22 2.94 1.65
C LEU A 206 -8.16 3.09 3.17
N ALA A 207 -6.99 3.42 3.72
CA ALA A 207 -6.81 3.57 5.15
C ALA A 207 -7.69 4.69 5.74
N VAL A 208 -7.77 5.84 5.06
CA VAL A 208 -8.63 6.97 5.49
C VAL A 208 -10.10 6.57 5.43
N ALA A 209 -10.55 5.92 4.35
CA ALA A 209 -11.93 5.45 4.22
C ALA A 209 -12.30 4.45 5.33
N LEU A 210 -11.38 3.52 5.65
CA LEU A 210 -11.57 2.55 6.73
C LEU A 210 -11.63 3.22 8.11
N ALA A 211 -10.83 4.26 8.35
CA ALA A 211 -10.87 5.04 9.58
C ALA A 211 -12.20 5.81 9.72
N SER A 212 -12.78 6.25 8.60
CA SER A 212 -14.10 6.91 8.55
C SER A 212 -15.28 5.95 8.73
N GLY A 213 -15.02 4.63 8.78
CA GLY A 213 -16.06 3.63 9.08
C GLY A 213 -17.00 3.31 7.91
N VAL A 214 -16.64 3.67 6.67
CA VAL A 214 -17.43 3.32 5.49
C VAL A 214 -17.35 1.81 5.21
N ASP A 215 -18.33 1.29 4.47
CA ASP A 215 -18.35 -0.13 4.13
C ASP A 215 -17.17 -0.53 3.22
N PRO A 216 -16.79 -1.83 3.20
CA PRO A 216 -15.62 -2.32 2.45
C PRO A 216 -15.62 -1.97 0.97
N VAL A 217 -16.75 -2.04 0.28
CA VAL A 217 -16.84 -1.74 -1.16
C VAL A 217 -16.68 -0.25 -1.41
N ALA A 218 -17.31 0.59 -0.57
CA ALA A 218 -17.16 2.05 -0.65
C ALA A 218 -15.70 2.46 -0.37
N ALA A 219 -15.02 1.84 0.61
CA ALA A 219 -13.62 2.09 0.91
C ALA A 219 -12.70 1.76 -0.28
N VAL A 220 -12.90 0.60 -0.94
CA VAL A 220 -12.14 0.21 -2.13
C VAL A 220 -12.47 1.13 -3.32
N THR A 221 -13.73 1.59 -3.45
CA THR A 221 -14.12 2.55 -4.50
C THR A 221 -13.39 3.88 -4.33
N ALA A 222 -13.32 4.43 -3.11
CA ALA A 222 -12.56 5.63 -2.80
C ALA A 222 -11.06 5.46 -3.10
N ALA A 223 -10.51 4.29 -2.77
CA ALA A 223 -9.13 3.93 -3.07
C ALA A 223 -8.85 3.86 -4.57
N CYS A 224 -9.75 3.25 -5.36
CA CYS A 224 -9.66 3.23 -6.83
C CYS A 224 -9.68 4.65 -7.42
N ALA A 225 -10.55 5.53 -6.90
CA ALA A 225 -10.62 6.91 -7.37
C ALA A 225 -9.31 7.68 -7.09
N ALA A 226 -8.74 7.52 -5.89
CA ALA A 226 -7.48 8.15 -5.53
C ALA A 226 -6.31 7.62 -6.37
N GLY A 227 -6.21 6.28 -6.54
CA GLY A 227 -5.20 5.67 -7.40
C GLY A 227 -5.30 6.15 -8.85
N ALA A 228 -6.51 6.22 -9.41
CA ALA A 228 -6.73 6.73 -10.75
C ALA A 228 -6.33 8.22 -10.86
N ALA A 229 -6.71 9.06 -9.91
CA ALA A 229 -6.35 10.47 -9.90
C ALA A 229 -4.84 10.68 -9.83
N ALA A 230 -4.11 9.87 -9.04
CA ALA A 230 -2.65 9.93 -8.97
C ALA A 230 -2.00 9.74 -10.34
N THR A 231 -2.54 8.86 -11.19
CA THR A 231 -1.98 8.61 -12.52
C THR A 231 -2.07 9.80 -13.48
N THR A 232 -2.88 10.82 -13.19
CA THR A 232 -3.05 11.99 -14.06
C THR A 232 -1.91 13.01 -13.96
N ARG A 233 -0.96 12.81 -13.05
CA ARG A 233 0.16 13.71 -12.79
C ARG A 233 1.47 12.93 -12.77
N ARG A 234 2.59 13.65 -12.96
CA ARG A 234 3.94 13.07 -12.87
C ARG A 234 4.46 13.10 -11.45
N GLY A 235 5.26 12.09 -11.11
CA GLY A 235 6.03 12.02 -9.87
C GLY A 235 5.32 11.26 -8.76
N ALA A 236 6.11 10.53 -7.96
CA ALA A 236 5.62 9.66 -6.90
C ALA A 236 4.96 10.43 -5.74
N GLN A 237 5.56 11.55 -5.32
CA GLN A 237 5.02 12.38 -4.23
C GLN A 237 4.21 13.57 -4.77
N GLU A 238 4.75 14.26 -5.78
CA GLU A 238 4.10 15.40 -6.42
C GLU A 238 2.80 15.02 -7.14
N GLY A 239 2.70 13.76 -7.59
CA GLY A 239 1.51 13.19 -8.24
C GLY A 239 0.39 12.81 -7.27
N LEU A 240 0.66 12.69 -5.96
CA LEU A 240 -0.36 12.28 -4.99
C LEU A 240 -1.52 13.27 -4.95
N PRO A 241 -2.77 12.79 -5.11
CA PRO A 241 -3.94 13.66 -5.24
C PRO A 241 -4.44 14.13 -3.86
N ARG A 242 -4.95 15.33 -3.82
CA ARG A 242 -5.82 15.82 -2.75
C ARG A 242 -7.28 15.48 -3.07
N PRO A 243 -8.21 15.51 -2.11
CA PRO A 243 -9.63 15.21 -2.36
C PRO A 243 -10.25 16.00 -3.52
N ALA A 244 -9.87 17.28 -3.70
CA ALA A 244 -10.31 18.10 -4.81
C ALA A 244 -9.80 17.59 -6.17
N ASP A 245 -8.58 17.07 -6.22
CA ASP A 245 -7.98 16.48 -7.43
C ASP A 245 -8.68 15.18 -7.80
N VAL A 246 -9.02 14.35 -6.79
CA VAL A 246 -9.80 13.13 -7.01
C VAL A 246 -11.16 13.46 -7.62
N LEU A 247 -11.87 14.43 -7.05
CA LEU A 247 -13.16 14.88 -7.59
C LEU A 247 -13.02 15.39 -9.03
N ALA A 248 -12.01 16.22 -9.31
CA ALA A 248 -11.79 16.80 -10.64
C ALA A 248 -11.44 15.73 -11.69
N ALA A 249 -10.63 14.74 -11.33
CA ALA A 249 -10.16 13.70 -12.26
C ALA A 249 -11.20 12.60 -12.50
N THR A 250 -11.97 12.23 -11.48
CA THR A 250 -12.81 11.01 -11.51
C THR A 250 -14.30 11.29 -11.33
N GLY A 251 -14.69 12.47 -10.89
CA GLY A 251 -16.06 12.79 -10.47
C GLY A 251 -16.46 12.17 -9.13
N PHE A 252 -15.55 11.47 -8.46
CA PHE A 252 -15.81 10.84 -7.17
C PHE A 252 -15.73 11.87 -6.04
N SER A 253 -16.81 11.97 -5.26
CA SER A 253 -16.83 12.76 -4.03
C SER A 253 -16.44 11.88 -2.85
N TRP A 254 -15.49 12.34 -2.06
CA TRP A 254 -15.09 11.65 -0.85
C TRP A 254 -16.29 11.53 0.12
N PRO A 255 -16.55 10.37 0.71
CA PRO A 255 -17.60 10.25 1.72
C PRO A 255 -17.31 11.17 2.91
N ALA A 256 -18.36 11.87 3.38
CA ALA A 256 -18.28 12.80 4.49
C ALA A 256 -18.11 12.09 5.83
#